data_c9f07d09d66a860331c3f3def0dae658
#
_entry.id   c9f07d09d66a860331c3f3def0dae658
#
_cell.length_a   1.000
_cell.length_b   1.000
_cell.length_c   1.000
_cell.angle_alpha   90.00
_cell.angle_beta   90.00
_cell.angle_gamma   90.00
#
_symmetry.space_group_name_H-M   'P 1'
#
loop_
_entity.id
_entity.type
_entity.pdbx_description
1 polymer ?
#
loop_
_entity_poly.entity_id
_entity_poly.type
_entity_poly.pdbx_seq_one_letter_code
_entity_poly.pdbx_strand_id
1 'polypeptide(L)'
;MLNAAKTYIRSTLACFAAVTLWAAAQPAAAGTLDTVKQRGSLQCGVSEGLIGFSEKDAQGAWSGFDVDFCRAAAAAIFDDPTKVSFVPLSASQRFEALRAGQVDLLSRNSSWTLGREAELGLSFAGVTYHDGQGFMIMKSLTATSALELDRTKICVEAGTTTQLNLSDFLRSNSITYEERAFPTAAAALAAFQSGDCNVLTRDQSALYAERLKLPRPADAVILPDVISKEPLGPVTRSDDFAWFTFVKWVNFALVNAEELGITSTNTAEALASTKPDVRRFVGAEGGFGKMLGIDNAWAIRAVKAVGNYSELYERNLGVKSRLGIPRGLNQLWSMGGILYAPPLR
;
A
#
# COMPACT_ATOMS: atom_id res chain seq x y z
N MET A 1 85.19 -9.95 58.94
CA MET A 1 83.82 -10.05 59.39
C MET A 1 82.99 -9.35 58.34
N LEU A 2 82.41 -10.13 57.61
CA LEU A 2 81.86 -10.27 56.50
C LEU A 2 80.62 -10.89 56.24
N ASN A 3 79.66 -10.42 55.70
CA ASN A 3 78.50 -11.16 55.24
C ASN A 3 78.15 -10.83 53.75
N ALA A 4 78.17 -11.90 52.99
CA ALA A 4 77.78 -11.87 51.58
C ALA A 4 76.26 -11.92 51.46
N ALA A 5 75.70 -11.00 50.76
CA ALA A 5 74.29 -11.04 50.32
C ALA A 5 74.21 -11.65 48.91
N LYS A 6 73.46 -12.78 48.78
CA LYS A 6 73.12 -13.40 47.53
C LYS A 6 71.91 -12.75 46.97
N THR A 7 72.05 -12.11 45.81
CA THR A 7 70.97 -11.53 45.02
C THR A 7 70.34 -12.64 44.16
N TYR A 8 69.05 -12.96 44.38
CA TYR A 8 68.26 -13.81 43.50
C TYR A 8 67.60 -12.96 42.43
N ILE A 9 67.97 -13.16 41.19
CA ILE A 9 67.29 -12.61 40.02
C ILE A 9 66.09 -13.56 39.72
N ARG A 10 64.89 -13.07 39.93
CA ARG A 10 63.67 -13.74 39.48
C ARG A 10 63.33 -13.24 38.09
N SER A 11 63.48 -14.10 37.08
CA SER A 11 63.01 -13.91 35.74
C SER A 11 61.51 -14.12 35.71
N THR A 12 60.73 -13.07 35.57
CA THR A 12 59.30 -13.15 35.29
C THR A 12 59.09 -13.22 33.79
N LEU A 13 58.73 -14.42 33.29
CA LEU A 13 58.22 -14.59 31.92
C LEU A 13 56.81 -13.98 31.88
N ALA A 14 56.64 -12.88 31.17
CA ALA A 14 55.34 -12.33 30.84
C ALA A 14 54.82 -13.04 29.57
N CYS A 15 53.89 -13.98 29.76
CA CYS A 15 53.09 -14.54 28.67
C CYS A 15 52.12 -13.49 28.16
N PHE A 16 52.41 -12.87 27.04
CA PHE A 16 51.43 -12.09 26.28
C PHE A 16 50.50 -13.07 25.57
N ALA A 17 49.30 -13.31 26.14
CA ALA A 17 48.20 -13.97 25.45
C ALA A 17 47.63 -12.98 24.43
N ALA A 18 47.95 -13.13 23.17
CA ALA A 18 47.30 -12.42 22.06
C ALA A 18 45.84 -12.95 21.93
N VAL A 19 44.90 -12.23 22.52
CA VAL A 19 43.48 -12.45 22.30
C VAL A 19 43.15 -11.90 20.90
N THR A 20 43.18 -12.75 19.88
CA THR A 20 42.63 -12.43 18.57
C THR A 20 41.13 -12.34 18.71
N LEU A 21 40.57 -11.10 18.80
CA LEU A 21 39.16 -10.83 18.62
C LEU A 21 38.82 -11.18 17.16
N TRP A 22 38.27 -12.34 16.94
CA TRP A 22 37.51 -12.63 15.74
C TRP A 22 36.23 -11.79 15.86
N ALA A 23 36.22 -10.61 15.27
CA ALA A 23 34.99 -9.90 14.94
C ALA A 23 34.25 -10.80 13.94
N ALA A 24 33.31 -11.61 14.43
CA ALA A 24 32.37 -12.32 13.59
C ALA A 24 31.62 -11.23 12.81
N ALA A 25 32.02 -11.02 11.55
CA ALA A 25 31.22 -10.23 10.63
C ALA A 25 29.84 -10.88 10.58
N GLN A 26 28.87 -10.30 11.27
CA GLN A 26 27.48 -10.74 11.11
C GLN A 26 27.15 -10.57 9.63
N PRO A 27 26.69 -11.62 8.94
CA PRO A 27 26.24 -11.45 7.57
C PRO A 27 25.18 -10.34 7.57
N ALA A 28 25.40 -9.30 6.77
CA ALA A 28 24.38 -8.27 6.58
C ALA A 28 23.09 -9.01 6.23
N ALA A 29 22.02 -8.76 6.97
CA ALA A 29 20.73 -9.38 6.69
C ALA A 29 20.39 -9.12 5.21
N ALA A 30 20.08 -10.17 4.45
CA ALA A 30 19.73 -10.05 3.06
C ALA A 30 18.55 -9.08 2.92
N GLY A 31 18.65 -8.11 2.02
CA GLY A 31 17.57 -7.16 1.78
C GLY A 31 16.28 -7.87 1.34
N THR A 32 15.17 -7.19 1.47
CA THR A 32 13.86 -7.75 1.10
C THR A 32 13.84 -8.19 -0.37
N LEU A 33 14.45 -7.41 -1.27
CA LEU A 33 14.53 -7.77 -2.69
C LEU A 33 15.30 -9.09 -2.91
N ASP A 34 16.40 -9.30 -2.20
CA ASP A 34 17.17 -10.53 -2.31
C ASP A 34 16.38 -11.74 -1.76
N THR A 35 15.70 -11.55 -0.64
CA THR A 35 14.81 -12.56 -0.05
C THR A 35 13.68 -12.94 -1.02
N VAL A 36 13.04 -11.95 -1.64
CA VAL A 36 11.98 -12.16 -2.64
C VAL A 36 12.51 -12.93 -3.85
N LYS A 37 13.71 -12.57 -4.36
CA LYS A 37 14.35 -13.27 -5.48
C LYS A 37 14.71 -14.71 -5.13
N GLN A 38 15.30 -14.94 -3.96
CA GLN A 38 15.67 -16.28 -3.50
C GLN A 38 14.45 -17.19 -3.31
N ARG A 39 13.37 -16.64 -2.79
CA ARG A 39 12.09 -17.36 -2.64
C ARG A 39 11.40 -17.60 -3.97
N GLY A 40 11.68 -16.79 -5.00
CA GLY A 40 11.07 -16.88 -6.32
C GLY A 40 9.64 -16.34 -6.39
N SER A 41 9.16 -15.63 -5.35
CA SER A 41 7.83 -15.03 -5.31
C SER A 41 7.77 -13.87 -4.32
N LEU A 42 6.90 -12.88 -4.59
CA LEU A 42 6.55 -11.78 -3.70
C LEU A 42 5.43 -12.20 -2.75
N GLN A 43 5.53 -11.90 -1.46
CA GLN A 43 4.43 -12.01 -0.51
C GLN A 43 3.78 -10.64 -0.32
N CYS A 44 2.54 -10.50 -0.77
CA CYS A 44 1.83 -9.23 -0.74
C CYS A 44 0.60 -9.30 0.17
N GLY A 45 0.57 -8.43 1.19
CA GLY A 45 -0.58 -8.24 2.06
C GLY A 45 -1.66 -7.43 1.36
N VAL A 46 -2.89 -7.96 1.34
CA VAL A 46 -4.07 -7.34 0.72
C VAL A 46 -5.25 -7.34 1.68
N SER A 47 -6.35 -6.66 1.36
CA SER A 47 -7.54 -6.73 2.21
C SER A 47 -8.30 -8.06 2.04
N GLU A 48 -9.14 -8.38 3.03
CA GLU A 48 -9.86 -9.66 3.11
C GLU A 48 -11.04 -9.78 2.12
N GLY A 49 -11.31 -8.76 1.31
CA GLY A 49 -12.39 -8.77 0.33
C GLY A 49 -13.05 -7.41 0.15
N LEU A 50 -12.30 -6.47 -0.43
CA LEU A 50 -12.81 -5.15 -0.83
C LEU A 50 -12.95 -5.09 -2.35
N ILE A 51 -14.19 -5.08 -2.84
CA ILE A 51 -14.50 -5.01 -4.28
C ILE A 51 -13.73 -3.85 -4.94
N GLY A 52 -13.09 -4.13 -6.06
CA GLY A 52 -12.29 -3.18 -6.80
C GLY A 52 -10.86 -2.97 -6.29
N PHE A 53 -10.54 -3.27 -5.03
CA PHE A 53 -9.18 -3.19 -4.48
C PHE A 53 -8.52 -4.56 -4.34
N SER A 54 -9.17 -5.48 -3.64
CA SER A 54 -8.71 -6.87 -3.52
C SER A 54 -9.90 -7.76 -3.19
N GLU A 55 -10.28 -8.61 -4.11
CA GLU A 55 -11.34 -9.58 -3.95
C GLU A 55 -10.96 -10.92 -4.59
N LYS A 56 -11.52 -12.01 -4.07
CA LYS A 56 -11.44 -13.33 -4.69
C LYS A 56 -12.72 -13.64 -5.44
N ASP A 57 -12.59 -14.21 -6.62
CA ASP A 57 -13.71 -14.82 -7.30
C ASP A 57 -14.08 -16.20 -6.72
N ALA A 58 -15.12 -16.83 -7.28
CA ALA A 58 -15.57 -18.14 -6.85
C ALA A 58 -14.54 -19.27 -7.07
N GLN A 59 -13.56 -19.06 -7.93
CA GLN A 59 -12.45 -19.97 -8.23
C GLN A 59 -11.23 -19.69 -7.35
N GLY A 60 -11.28 -18.65 -6.51
CA GLY A 60 -10.21 -18.25 -5.61
C GLY A 60 -9.15 -17.35 -6.26
N ALA A 61 -9.36 -16.89 -7.49
CA ALA A 61 -8.45 -15.96 -8.14
C ALA A 61 -8.64 -14.52 -7.60
N TRP A 62 -7.52 -13.89 -7.27
CA TRP A 62 -7.51 -12.51 -6.78
C TRP A 62 -7.61 -11.51 -7.92
N SER A 63 -8.33 -10.41 -7.69
CA SER A 63 -8.43 -9.25 -8.58
C SER A 63 -8.56 -7.96 -7.81
N GLY A 64 -8.27 -6.82 -8.46
CA GLY A 64 -8.42 -5.50 -7.88
C GLY A 64 -7.19 -4.63 -8.01
N PHE A 65 -7.34 -3.37 -7.71
CA PHE A 65 -6.32 -2.32 -7.86
C PHE A 65 -5.06 -2.60 -7.02
N ASP A 66 -5.24 -2.98 -5.75
CA ASP A 66 -4.14 -3.34 -4.85
C ASP A 66 -3.46 -4.65 -5.30
N VAL A 67 -4.24 -5.60 -5.80
CA VAL A 67 -3.75 -6.89 -6.34
C VAL A 67 -2.90 -6.65 -7.59
N ASP A 68 -3.36 -5.79 -8.50
CA ASP A 68 -2.63 -5.47 -9.72
C ASP A 68 -1.34 -4.71 -9.42
N PHE A 69 -1.31 -3.86 -8.39
CA PHE A 69 -0.05 -3.25 -7.94
C PHE A 69 0.98 -4.30 -7.49
N CYS A 70 0.56 -5.31 -6.71
CA CYS A 70 1.45 -6.41 -6.32
C CYS A 70 1.94 -7.20 -7.54
N ARG A 71 1.07 -7.43 -8.53
CA ARG A 71 1.44 -8.09 -9.80
C ARG A 71 2.42 -7.24 -10.61
N ALA A 72 2.27 -5.92 -10.62
CA ALA A 72 3.22 -5.01 -11.26
C ALA A 72 4.62 -5.14 -10.63
N ALA A 73 4.69 -5.17 -9.29
CA ALA A 73 5.95 -5.37 -8.57
C ALA A 73 6.57 -6.74 -8.88
N ALA A 74 5.77 -7.82 -8.90
CA ALA A 74 6.25 -9.16 -9.25
C ALA A 74 6.75 -9.22 -10.71
N ALA A 75 6.00 -8.65 -11.65
CA ALA A 75 6.40 -8.58 -13.07
C ALA A 75 7.69 -7.78 -13.27
N ALA A 76 7.88 -6.69 -12.53
CA ALA A 76 9.10 -5.90 -12.56
C ALA A 76 10.35 -6.72 -12.13
N ILE A 77 10.20 -7.60 -11.13
CA ILE A 77 11.29 -8.44 -10.61
C ILE A 77 11.53 -9.68 -11.47
N PHE A 78 10.45 -10.41 -11.82
CA PHE A 78 10.52 -11.77 -12.35
C PHE A 78 10.14 -11.88 -13.83
N ASP A 79 9.66 -10.81 -14.46
CA ASP A 79 8.99 -10.84 -15.78
C ASP A 79 7.75 -11.76 -15.80
N ASP A 80 7.17 -12.00 -14.62
CA ASP A 80 6.02 -12.88 -14.41
C ASP A 80 5.10 -12.32 -13.31
N PRO A 81 3.90 -11.80 -13.64
CA PRO A 81 2.95 -11.27 -12.67
C PRO A 81 2.34 -12.35 -11.75
N THR A 82 2.53 -13.63 -12.05
CA THR A 82 2.01 -14.73 -11.24
C THR A 82 2.94 -15.09 -10.07
N LYS A 83 4.17 -14.55 -10.05
CA LYS A 83 5.15 -14.74 -8.97
C LYS A 83 4.82 -13.89 -7.74
N VAL A 84 3.57 -13.95 -7.31
CA VAL A 84 3.05 -13.26 -6.11
C VAL A 84 2.08 -14.15 -5.37
N SER A 85 2.23 -14.18 -4.03
CA SER A 85 1.29 -14.80 -3.11
C SER A 85 0.56 -13.71 -2.34
N PHE A 86 -0.77 -13.75 -2.34
CA PHE A 86 -1.59 -12.77 -1.65
C PHE A 86 -1.96 -13.27 -0.26
N VAL A 87 -1.70 -12.44 0.75
CA VAL A 87 -2.00 -12.71 2.16
C VAL A 87 -3.13 -11.76 2.58
N PRO A 88 -4.36 -12.27 2.79
CA PRO A 88 -5.46 -11.43 3.27
C PRO A 88 -5.24 -11.02 4.73
N LEU A 89 -5.36 -9.73 5.02
CA LEU A 89 -5.10 -9.15 6.33
C LEU A 89 -6.23 -8.20 6.73
N SER A 90 -6.68 -8.29 7.99
CA SER A 90 -7.60 -7.32 8.56
C SER A 90 -6.94 -5.95 8.79
N ALA A 91 -7.73 -4.92 9.10
CA ALA A 91 -7.19 -3.59 9.42
C ALA A 91 -6.28 -3.62 10.65
N SER A 92 -6.58 -4.45 11.64
CA SER A 92 -5.80 -4.59 12.88
C SER A 92 -4.50 -5.39 12.70
N GLN A 93 -4.46 -6.35 11.77
CA GLN A 93 -3.32 -7.25 11.58
C GLN A 93 -2.27 -6.74 10.61
N ARG A 94 -2.65 -5.89 9.63
CA ARG A 94 -1.84 -5.57 8.45
C ARG A 94 -0.43 -5.04 8.76
N PHE A 95 -0.32 -4.12 9.71
CA PHE A 95 0.96 -3.48 10.02
C PHE A 95 1.89 -4.40 10.82
N GLU A 96 1.33 -5.21 11.72
CA GLU A 96 2.13 -6.18 12.46
C GLU A 96 2.62 -7.30 11.54
N ALA A 97 1.79 -7.79 10.62
CA ALA A 97 2.19 -8.78 9.61
C ALA A 97 3.36 -8.28 8.74
N LEU A 98 3.34 -6.99 8.34
CA LEU A 98 4.43 -6.37 7.59
C LEU A 98 5.70 -6.24 8.45
N ARG A 99 5.59 -5.76 9.69
CA ARG A 99 6.72 -5.62 10.62
C ARG A 99 7.37 -6.96 10.95
N ALA A 100 6.56 -7.99 11.14
CA ALA A 100 7.01 -9.36 11.40
C ALA A 100 7.60 -10.08 10.17
N GLY A 101 7.59 -9.44 9.00
CA GLY A 101 8.11 -10.03 7.75
C GLY A 101 7.23 -11.16 7.19
N GLN A 102 5.98 -11.27 7.62
CA GLN A 102 5.01 -12.22 7.05
C GLN A 102 4.62 -11.84 5.62
N VAL A 103 4.72 -10.56 5.29
CA VAL A 103 4.60 -10.02 3.94
C VAL A 103 5.77 -9.08 3.64
N ASP A 104 6.16 -9.00 2.39
CA ASP A 104 7.24 -8.13 1.91
C ASP A 104 6.73 -6.72 1.60
N LEU A 105 5.48 -6.65 1.17
CA LEU A 105 4.78 -5.47 0.69
C LEU A 105 3.34 -5.54 1.20
N LEU A 106 2.84 -4.40 1.67
CA LEU A 106 1.43 -4.24 2.00
C LEU A 106 0.79 -3.30 0.96
N SER A 107 -0.08 -3.83 0.09
CA SER A 107 -0.94 -3.07 -0.81
C SER A 107 -2.39 -3.36 -0.39
N ARG A 108 -2.91 -2.50 0.50
CA ARG A 108 -4.16 -2.79 1.23
C ARG A 108 -4.83 -1.49 1.68
N ASN A 109 -5.25 -0.67 0.73
CA ASN A 109 -6.00 0.58 1.00
C ASN A 109 -5.62 1.22 2.35
N SER A 110 -4.33 1.45 2.59
CA SER A 110 -3.81 1.97 3.86
C SER A 110 -3.48 3.44 3.74
N SER A 111 -4.13 4.27 4.57
CA SER A 111 -3.89 5.71 4.60
C SER A 111 -2.52 6.04 5.19
N TRP A 112 -1.78 6.87 4.52
CA TRP A 112 -0.50 7.40 4.97
C TRP A 112 -0.73 8.45 6.06
N THR A 113 -0.22 8.19 7.25
CA THR A 113 -0.28 9.12 8.38
C THR A 113 1.06 9.19 9.11
N LEU A 114 1.34 10.32 9.74
CA LEU A 114 2.55 10.52 10.53
C LEU A 114 2.73 9.43 11.61
N GLY A 115 1.66 9.10 12.35
CA GLY A 115 1.74 8.09 13.41
C GLY A 115 2.12 6.71 12.86
N ARG A 116 1.56 6.29 11.73
CA ARG A 116 1.91 5.02 11.09
C ARG A 116 3.37 4.96 10.63
N GLU A 117 3.89 6.06 10.14
CA GLU A 117 5.29 6.16 9.70
C GLU A 117 6.25 6.24 10.88
N ALA A 118 6.04 7.21 11.76
CA ALA A 118 6.97 7.53 12.84
C ALA A 118 6.95 6.51 14.00
N GLU A 119 5.77 5.98 14.36
CA GLU A 119 5.63 5.09 15.51
C GLU A 119 5.78 3.62 15.15
N LEU A 120 5.33 3.22 13.95
CA LEU A 120 5.31 1.81 13.56
C LEU A 120 6.53 1.37 12.77
N GLY A 121 7.46 2.27 12.42
CA GLY A 121 8.63 1.95 11.60
C GLY A 121 8.26 1.49 10.19
N LEU A 122 7.31 2.17 9.58
CA LEU A 122 6.80 1.88 8.23
C LEU A 122 7.17 3.00 7.27
N SER A 123 7.22 2.69 5.97
CA SER A 123 7.44 3.67 4.91
C SER A 123 6.37 3.53 3.84
N PHE A 124 5.67 4.61 3.56
CA PHE A 124 4.67 4.65 2.48
C PHE A 124 5.34 4.99 1.15
N ALA A 125 5.27 4.08 0.19
CA ALA A 125 5.96 4.17 -1.08
C ALA A 125 5.18 4.98 -2.14
N GLY A 126 4.64 6.11 -1.71
CA GLY A 126 3.81 7.00 -2.51
C GLY A 126 2.31 6.75 -2.33
N VAL A 127 1.51 7.55 -3.02
CA VAL A 127 0.05 7.43 -3.01
C VAL A 127 -0.39 6.80 -4.31
N THR A 128 -1.13 5.70 -4.21
CA THR A 128 -1.75 5.02 -5.36
C THR A 128 -3.20 5.44 -5.56
N TYR A 129 -3.87 5.90 -4.50
CA TYR A 129 -5.25 6.37 -4.58
C TYR A 129 -5.49 7.50 -3.57
N HIS A 130 -5.96 8.64 -4.06
CA HIS A 130 -6.39 9.77 -3.24
C HIS A 130 -7.86 9.61 -2.91
N ASP A 131 -8.15 9.27 -1.67
CA ASP A 131 -9.48 9.06 -1.14
C ASP A 131 -9.84 10.07 -0.04
N GLY A 132 -11.00 9.95 0.49
CA GLY A 132 -11.49 10.64 1.67
C GLY A 132 -12.57 9.84 2.36
N GLN A 133 -12.80 10.12 3.63
CA GLN A 133 -13.87 9.47 4.40
C GLN A 133 -15.22 10.08 4.09
N GLY A 134 -16.23 9.22 3.94
CA GLY A 134 -17.61 9.59 3.74
C GLY A 134 -18.58 8.82 4.60
N PHE A 135 -19.85 8.97 4.31
CA PHE A 135 -20.96 8.33 5.03
C PHE A 135 -21.92 7.69 4.04
N MET A 136 -22.37 6.50 4.35
CA MET A 136 -23.48 5.82 3.68
C MET A 136 -24.67 5.67 4.64
N ILE A 137 -25.84 6.02 4.14
CA ILE A 137 -27.10 5.96 4.89
C ILE A 137 -28.14 5.18 4.08
N MET A 138 -29.16 4.65 4.75
CA MET A 138 -30.38 4.23 4.06
C MET A 138 -31.22 5.44 3.69
N LYS A 139 -31.84 5.46 2.52
CA LYS A 139 -32.72 6.55 2.05
C LYS A 139 -33.81 6.95 3.04
N SER A 140 -34.23 6.02 3.89
CA SER A 140 -35.22 6.27 4.94
C SER A 140 -34.75 7.29 5.99
N LEU A 141 -33.44 7.54 6.11
CA LEU A 141 -32.91 8.55 7.03
C LEU A 141 -33.08 9.99 6.52
N THR A 142 -33.29 10.17 5.22
CA THR A 142 -33.55 11.47 4.55
C THR A 142 -32.45 12.55 4.69
N ALA A 143 -31.34 12.29 5.38
CA ALA A 143 -30.21 13.22 5.46
C ALA A 143 -29.55 13.41 4.09
N THR A 144 -29.11 14.65 3.82
CA THR A 144 -28.44 15.05 2.57
C THR A 144 -26.98 15.47 2.79
N SER A 145 -26.59 15.68 4.04
CA SER A 145 -25.25 16.05 4.48
C SER A 145 -24.84 15.32 5.75
N ALA A 146 -23.56 15.12 5.94
CA ALA A 146 -22.97 14.62 7.18
C ALA A 146 -23.28 15.51 8.40
N LEU A 147 -23.56 16.80 8.19
CA LEU A 147 -23.93 17.74 9.24
C LEU A 147 -25.35 17.49 9.80
N GLU A 148 -26.15 16.68 9.13
CA GLU A 148 -27.50 16.32 9.55
C GLU A 148 -27.58 14.99 10.32
N LEU A 149 -26.42 14.39 10.66
CA LEU A 149 -26.34 13.08 11.31
C LEU A 149 -26.48 13.13 12.84
N ASP A 150 -27.13 14.17 13.40
CA ASP A 150 -27.35 14.28 14.85
C ASP A 150 -28.20 13.13 15.39
N ARG A 151 -27.79 12.61 16.57
CA ARG A 151 -28.43 11.49 17.27
C ARG A 151 -28.54 10.19 16.47
N THR A 152 -27.66 9.99 15.51
CA THR A 152 -27.60 8.74 14.74
C THR A 152 -26.67 7.72 15.40
N LYS A 153 -26.87 6.44 15.04
CA LYS A 153 -25.95 5.35 15.35
C LYS A 153 -25.04 5.13 14.15
N ILE A 154 -23.74 5.26 14.35
CA ILE A 154 -22.77 5.18 13.25
C ILE A 154 -21.88 3.97 13.42
N CYS A 155 -21.97 3.04 12.47
CA CYS A 155 -21.08 1.88 12.36
C CYS A 155 -19.71 2.31 11.81
N VAL A 156 -18.64 1.84 12.43
CA VAL A 156 -17.27 2.07 12.01
C VAL A 156 -16.40 0.85 12.28
N GLU A 157 -15.38 0.62 11.47
CA GLU A 157 -14.36 -0.40 11.74
C GLU A 157 -13.33 0.13 12.74
N ALA A 158 -13.11 -0.59 13.83
CA ALA A 158 -12.21 -0.21 14.90
C ALA A 158 -10.73 -0.22 14.45
N GLY A 159 -9.91 0.66 15.04
CA GLY A 159 -8.47 0.74 14.78
C GLY A 159 -8.11 1.32 13.39
N THR A 160 -9.03 2.07 12.80
CA THR A 160 -8.83 2.74 11.51
C THR A 160 -8.69 4.26 11.69
N THR A 161 -8.16 4.94 10.66
CA THR A 161 -8.22 6.41 10.56
C THR A 161 -9.66 6.90 10.56
N THR A 162 -10.55 6.14 9.96
CA THR A 162 -11.99 6.41 9.87
C THR A 162 -12.62 6.60 11.24
N GLN A 163 -12.26 5.78 12.23
CA GLN A 163 -12.78 5.90 13.60
C GLN A 163 -12.32 7.21 14.25
N LEU A 164 -11.05 7.58 14.08
CA LEU A 164 -10.50 8.83 14.63
C LEU A 164 -11.12 10.06 13.99
N ASN A 165 -11.18 10.09 12.66
CA ASN A 165 -11.75 11.20 11.89
C ASN A 165 -13.25 11.38 12.20
N LEU A 166 -14.00 10.29 12.39
CA LEU A 166 -15.41 10.33 12.78
C LEU A 166 -15.60 11.13 14.06
N SER A 167 -14.84 10.77 15.11
CA SER A 167 -14.89 11.45 16.40
C SER A 167 -14.52 12.94 16.27
N ASP A 168 -13.47 13.25 15.54
CA ASP A 168 -12.99 14.62 15.39
C ASP A 168 -13.98 15.49 14.61
N PHE A 169 -14.52 14.98 13.49
CA PHE A 169 -15.47 15.71 12.67
C PHE A 169 -16.77 16.02 13.42
N LEU A 170 -17.39 15.01 14.03
CA LEU A 170 -18.69 15.18 14.69
C LEU A 170 -18.57 16.07 15.94
N ARG A 171 -17.51 15.91 16.73
CA ARG A 171 -17.23 16.78 17.87
C ARG A 171 -16.99 18.23 17.45
N SER A 172 -16.22 18.47 16.38
CA SER A 172 -15.94 19.81 15.87
C SER A 172 -17.20 20.54 15.36
N ASN A 173 -18.19 19.78 14.92
CA ASN A 173 -19.48 20.31 14.45
C ASN A 173 -20.59 20.23 15.50
N SER A 174 -20.27 19.87 16.76
CA SER A 174 -21.24 19.73 17.87
C SER A 174 -22.38 18.75 17.58
N ILE A 175 -22.10 17.70 16.80
CA ILE A 175 -23.07 16.66 16.44
C ILE A 175 -22.98 15.53 17.46
N THR A 176 -24.12 15.19 18.08
CA THR A 176 -24.23 14.07 19.00
C THR A 176 -24.48 12.77 18.23
N TYR A 177 -23.77 11.71 18.56
CA TYR A 177 -23.93 10.41 17.91
C TYR A 177 -23.63 9.26 18.86
N GLU A 178 -24.02 8.06 18.48
CA GLU A 178 -23.65 6.81 19.15
C GLU A 178 -22.67 6.04 18.24
N GLU A 179 -21.41 5.91 18.66
CA GLU A 179 -20.42 5.12 17.93
C GLU A 179 -20.68 3.62 18.15
N ARG A 180 -20.70 2.87 17.06
CA ARG A 180 -20.73 1.41 17.03
C ARG A 180 -19.46 0.91 16.32
N ALA A 181 -18.42 0.64 17.10
CA ALA A 181 -17.15 0.14 16.59
C ALA A 181 -17.17 -1.39 16.48
N PHE A 182 -16.74 -1.89 15.30
CA PHE A 182 -16.72 -3.32 14.98
C PHE A 182 -15.30 -3.78 14.65
N PRO A 183 -14.92 -5.04 14.94
CA PRO A 183 -13.57 -5.54 14.72
C PRO A 183 -13.21 -5.69 13.23
N THR A 184 -14.20 -5.75 12.33
CA THR A 184 -14.00 -5.90 10.89
C THR A 184 -15.01 -5.07 10.10
N ALA A 185 -14.64 -4.73 8.87
CA ALA A 185 -15.53 -4.07 7.92
C ALA A 185 -16.81 -4.88 7.64
N ALA A 186 -16.68 -6.20 7.54
CA ALA A 186 -17.82 -7.09 7.31
C ALA A 186 -18.82 -7.05 8.48
N ALA A 187 -18.34 -7.00 9.72
CA ALA A 187 -19.21 -6.89 10.90
C ALA A 187 -19.91 -5.52 10.95
N ALA A 188 -19.19 -4.43 10.62
CA ALA A 188 -19.79 -3.10 10.54
C ALA A 188 -20.89 -3.02 9.45
N LEU A 189 -20.63 -3.61 8.27
CA LEU A 189 -21.64 -3.68 7.20
C LEU A 189 -22.85 -4.53 7.61
N ALA A 190 -22.64 -5.67 8.25
CA ALA A 190 -23.74 -6.53 8.73
C ALA A 190 -24.64 -5.79 9.75
N ALA A 191 -24.03 -5.04 10.67
CA ALA A 191 -24.77 -4.22 11.63
C ALA A 191 -25.55 -3.07 10.95
N PHE A 192 -24.99 -2.46 9.92
CA PHE A 192 -25.70 -1.49 9.09
C PHE A 192 -26.87 -2.13 8.33
N GLN A 193 -26.69 -3.33 7.78
CA GLN A 193 -27.74 -4.07 7.07
C GLN A 193 -28.89 -4.51 7.99
N SER A 194 -28.60 -4.89 9.23
CA SER A 194 -29.61 -5.29 10.23
C SER A 194 -30.37 -4.10 10.83
N GLY A 195 -29.88 -2.87 10.62
CA GLY A 195 -30.44 -1.66 11.22
C GLY A 195 -29.95 -1.36 12.64
N ASP A 196 -28.91 -2.06 13.13
CA ASP A 196 -28.25 -1.74 14.41
C ASP A 196 -27.59 -0.35 14.35
N CYS A 197 -27.20 0.09 13.14
CA CYS A 197 -26.73 1.43 12.85
C CYS A 197 -27.55 2.05 11.71
N ASN A 198 -27.72 3.38 11.78
CA ASN A 198 -28.39 4.15 10.73
C ASN A 198 -27.42 4.59 9.63
N VAL A 199 -26.14 4.67 9.98
CA VAL A 199 -25.05 5.21 9.17
C VAL A 199 -23.89 4.24 9.18
N LEU A 200 -23.23 4.06 8.03
CA LEU A 200 -21.93 3.40 7.91
C LEU A 200 -20.90 4.43 7.41
N THR A 201 -19.76 4.54 8.09
CA THR A 201 -18.67 5.41 7.66
C THR A 201 -17.41 4.62 7.31
N ARG A 202 -16.81 4.96 6.17
CA ARG A 202 -15.55 4.42 5.64
C ARG A 202 -14.96 5.40 4.62
N ASP A 203 -13.80 5.03 4.03
CA ASP A 203 -13.31 5.67 2.81
C ASP A 203 -14.42 5.64 1.74
N GLN A 204 -14.58 6.72 0.98
CA GLN A 204 -15.66 6.80 -0.02
C GLN A 204 -15.58 5.65 -1.03
N SER A 205 -14.39 5.32 -1.52
CA SER A 205 -14.20 4.20 -2.44
C SER A 205 -14.68 2.88 -1.85
N ALA A 206 -14.42 2.66 -0.55
CA ALA A 206 -14.92 1.49 0.16
C ALA A 206 -16.43 1.50 0.34
N LEU A 207 -17.06 2.67 0.55
CA LEU A 207 -18.53 2.76 0.61
C LEU A 207 -19.20 2.38 -0.72
N TYR A 208 -18.59 2.75 -1.87
CA TYR A 208 -19.06 2.28 -3.18
C TYR A 208 -19.04 0.75 -3.25
N ALA A 209 -17.97 0.13 -2.77
CA ALA A 209 -17.83 -1.32 -2.73
C ALA A 209 -18.83 -1.99 -1.79
N GLU A 210 -19.00 -1.46 -0.56
CA GLU A 210 -19.92 -2.00 0.43
C GLU A 210 -21.38 -1.86 -0.01
N ARG A 211 -21.74 -0.77 -0.69
CA ARG A 211 -23.08 -0.58 -1.25
C ARG A 211 -23.46 -1.71 -2.22
N LEU A 212 -22.52 -2.21 -3.01
CA LEU A 212 -22.78 -3.33 -3.93
C LEU A 212 -23.06 -4.65 -3.22
N LYS A 213 -22.67 -4.79 -1.95
CA LYS A 213 -22.93 -6.00 -1.13
C LYS A 213 -24.30 -5.97 -0.45
N LEU A 214 -25.00 -4.83 -0.47
CA LEU A 214 -26.33 -4.71 0.11
C LEU A 214 -27.35 -5.52 -0.72
N PRO A 215 -28.38 -6.12 -0.08
CA PRO A 215 -29.46 -6.81 -0.80
C PRO A 215 -30.17 -5.91 -1.80
N ARG A 216 -30.28 -4.62 -1.51
CA ARG A 216 -30.86 -3.58 -2.35
C ARG A 216 -29.96 -2.34 -2.36
N PRO A 217 -28.91 -2.32 -3.22
CA PRO A 217 -27.94 -1.21 -3.27
C PRO A 217 -28.58 0.16 -3.52
N ALA A 218 -29.71 0.17 -4.26
CA ALA A 218 -30.43 1.40 -4.58
C ALA A 218 -31.12 2.07 -3.36
N ASP A 219 -31.32 1.35 -2.24
CA ASP A 219 -31.90 1.90 -1.02
C ASP A 219 -30.86 2.66 -0.16
N ALA A 220 -29.57 2.55 -0.47
CA ALA A 220 -28.51 3.23 0.23
C ALA A 220 -27.95 4.40 -0.61
N VAL A 221 -27.63 5.50 0.08
CA VAL A 221 -27.03 6.70 -0.47
C VAL A 221 -25.69 6.95 0.20
N ILE A 222 -24.67 7.25 -0.59
CA ILE A 222 -23.41 7.81 -0.11
C ILE A 222 -23.57 9.33 -0.12
N LEU A 223 -23.39 9.95 1.04
CA LEU A 223 -23.50 11.41 1.18
C LEU A 223 -22.34 12.10 0.42
N PRO A 224 -22.55 13.31 -0.06
CA PRO A 224 -21.53 14.04 -0.84
C PRO A 224 -20.35 14.53 0.00
N ASP A 225 -20.50 14.55 1.32
CA ASP A 225 -19.48 15.08 2.21
C ASP A 225 -18.26 14.21 2.27
N VAL A 226 -17.08 14.84 2.20
CA VAL A 226 -15.76 14.22 2.40
C VAL A 226 -15.12 14.89 3.62
N ILE A 227 -14.96 14.14 4.69
CA ILE A 227 -14.56 14.70 5.99
C ILE A 227 -13.08 14.57 6.32
N SER A 228 -12.31 13.87 5.49
CA SER A 228 -10.87 13.67 5.70
C SER A 228 -10.10 13.56 4.38
N LYS A 229 -8.78 13.54 4.50
CA LYS A 229 -7.86 13.13 3.42
C LYS A 229 -7.37 11.72 3.73
N GLU A 230 -7.57 10.80 2.81
CA GLU A 230 -7.12 9.42 2.91
C GLU A 230 -6.16 9.11 1.73
N PRO A 231 -4.87 9.47 1.84
CA PRO A 231 -3.87 9.14 0.83
C PRO A 231 -3.49 7.66 0.98
N LEU A 232 -4.09 6.80 0.18
CA LEU A 232 -3.87 5.36 0.23
C LEU A 232 -2.62 4.99 -0.59
N GLY A 233 -1.77 4.13 -0.04
CA GLY A 233 -0.57 3.71 -0.74
C GLY A 233 0.04 2.42 -0.25
N PRO A 234 0.98 1.87 -1.03
CA PRO A 234 1.74 0.68 -0.67
C PRO A 234 2.71 0.99 0.47
N VAL A 235 2.88 0.03 1.37
CA VAL A 235 3.68 0.19 2.58
C VAL A 235 4.76 -0.88 2.64
N THR A 236 5.96 -0.46 3.04
CA THR A 236 7.11 -1.32 3.31
C THR A 236 7.61 -1.11 4.75
N ARG A 237 8.48 -1.98 5.24
CA ARG A 237 9.27 -1.68 6.44
C ARG A 237 10.23 -0.52 6.16
N SER A 238 10.54 0.27 7.16
CA SER A 238 11.45 1.42 7.04
C SER A 238 12.92 1.05 7.12
N ASP A 239 13.25 -0.18 7.50
CA ASP A 239 14.60 -0.70 7.66
C ASP A 239 15.29 -1.12 6.34
N ASP A 240 14.54 -1.12 5.22
CA ASP A 240 15.05 -1.47 3.90
C ASP A 240 14.75 -0.35 2.87
N PHE A 241 15.64 0.63 2.82
CA PHE A 241 15.49 1.76 1.89
C PHE A 241 15.57 1.34 0.41
N ALA A 242 16.31 0.28 0.07
CA ALA A 242 16.40 -0.20 -1.30
C ALA A 242 15.06 -0.81 -1.75
N TRP A 243 14.43 -1.60 -0.90
CA TRP A 243 13.11 -2.16 -1.14
C TRP A 243 12.03 -1.08 -1.24
N PHE A 244 12.01 -0.14 -0.29
CA PHE A 244 11.14 1.04 -0.34
C PHE A 244 11.29 1.80 -1.65
N THR A 245 12.53 2.05 -2.08
CA THR A 245 12.81 2.77 -3.32
C THR A 245 12.29 2.01 -4.53
N PHE A 246 12.50 0.68 -4.58
CA PHE A 246 11.95 -0.16 -5.64
C PHE A 246 10.42 -0.06 -5.71
N VAL A 247 9.72 -0.28 -4.61
CA VAL A 247 8.24 -0.23 -4.55
C VAL A 247 7.72 1.14 -4.97
N LYS A 248 8.35 2.22 -4.50
CA LYS A 248 8.03 3.59 -4.88
C LYS A 248 8.16 3.83 -6.38
N TRP A 249 9.24 3.34 -6.99
CA TRP A 249 9.43 3.51 -8.42
C TRP A 249 8.51 2.63 -9.27
N VAL A 250 8.02 1.50 -8.77
CA VAL A 250 6.94 0.76 -9.42
C VAL A 250 5.67 1.63 -9.50
N ASN A 251 5.28 2.31 -8.41
CA ASN A 251 4.16 3.25 -8.43
C ASN A 251 4.38 4.36 -9.46
N PHE A 252 5.52 5.03 -9.42
CA PHE A 252 5.83 6.11 -10.36
C PHE A 252 5.93 5.63 -11.82
N ALA A 253 6.37 4.39 -12.05
CA ALA A 253 6.40 3.84 -13.41
C ALA A 253 5.00 3.69 -14.00
N LEU A 254 4.01 3.25 -13.22
CA LEU A 254 2.64 3.13 -13.70
C LEU A 254 2.05 4.50 -14.10
N VAL A 255 2.33 5.55 -13.32
CA VAL A 255 1.90 6.93 -13.62
C VAL A 255 2.67 7.51 -14.81
N ASN A 256 4.01 7.36 -14.86
CA ASN A 256 4.82 7.80 -16.00
C ASN A 256 4.41 7.12 -17.30
N ALA A 257 4.02 5.83 -17.25
CA ALA A 257 3.53 5.12 -18.43
C ALA A 257 2.24 5.76 -18.99
N GLU A 258 1.32 6.17 -18.11
CA GLU A 258 0.13 6.90 -18.54
C GLU A 258 0.50 8.24 -19.20
N GLU A 259 1.41 9.03 -18.59
CA GLU A 259 1.88 10.31 -19.16
C GLU A 259 2.56 10.14 -20.52
N LEU A 260 3.31 9.04 -20.71
CA LEU A 260 4.00 8.73 -21.97
C LEU A 260 3.10 8.07 -23.00
N GLY A 261 1.83 7.75 -22.66
CA GLY A 261 0.90 7.03 -23.53
C GLY A 261 1.29 5.57 -23.76
N ILE A 262 2.07 4.98 -22.84
CA ILE A 262 2.45 3.56 -22.89
C ILE A 262 1.36 2.75 -22.18
N THR A 263 0.83 1.75 -22.88
CA THR A 263 -0.24 0.87 -22.40
C THR A 263 0.17 -0.60 -22.47
N SER A 264 -0.62 -1.49 -21.87
CA SER A 264 -0.42 -2.93 -21.99
C SER A 264 -0.43 -3.44 -23.42
N THR A 265 -1.10 -2.73 -24.33
CA THR A 265 -1.35 -3.14 -25.74
C THR A 265 -0.34 -2.58 -26.74
N ASN A 266 0.40 -1.49 -26.40
CA ASN A 266 1.38 -0.86 -27.31
C ASN A 266 2.84 -1.00 -26.86
N THR A 267 3.13 -1.96 -25.99
CA THR A 267 4.51 -2.18 -25.45
C THR A 267 5.53 -2.47 -26.54
N ALA A 268 5.15 -3.13 -27.63
CA ALA A 268 6.04 -3.39 -28.78
C ALA A 268 6.43 -2.10 -29.51
N GLU A 269 5.50 -1.17 -29.69
CA GLU A 269 5.74 0.15 -30.25
C GLU A 269 6.64 0.98 -29.32
N ALA A 270 6.39 0.95 -28.02
CA ALA A 270 7.20 1.63 -27.04
C ALA A 270 8.66 1.14 -27.06
N LEU A 271 8.90 -0.17 -27.20
CA LEU A 271 10.24 -0.76 -27.32
C LEU A 271 10.98 -0.30 -28.59
N ALA A 272 10.27 -0.04 -29.67
CA ALA A 272 10.82 0.46 -30.94
C ALA A 272 10.97 1.99 -31.00
N SER A 273 10.53 2.71 -29.96
CA SER A 273 10.50 4.18 -29.94
C SER A 273 11.91 4.78 -29.98
N THR A 274 12.04 5.91 -30.68
CA THR A 274 13.25 6.74 -30.70
C THR A 274 13.18 7.91 -29.72
N LYS A 275 12.03 8.15 -29.05
CA LYS A 275 11.88 9.23 -28.07
C LYS A 275 12.72 8.96 -26.81
N PRO A 276 13.58 9.90 -26.38
CA PRO A 276 14.53 9.63 -25.27
C PRO A 276 13.88 9.26 -23.94
N ASP A 277 12.72 9.82 -23.61
CA ASP A 277 11.96 9.52 -22.41
C ASP A 277 11.38 8.08 -22.44
N VAL A 278 10.81 7.70 -23.58
CA VAL A 278 10.31 6.34 -23.81
C VAL A 278 11.47 5.33 -23.78
N ARG A 279 12.62 5.63 -24.41
CA ARG A 279 13.80 4.76 -24.41
C ARG A 279 14.33 4.51 -22.99
N ARG A 280 14.32 5.55 -22.14
CA ARG A 280 14.64 5.39 -20.72
C ARG A 280 13.63 4.53 -19.98
N PHE A 281 12.34 4.77 -20.24
CA PHE A 281 11.25 4.01 -19.62
C PHE A 281 11.32 2.51 -19.95
N VAL A 282 11.55 2.17 -21.21
CA VAL A 282 11.64 0.74 -21.63
C VAL A 282 12.98 0.08 -21.26
N GLY A 283 13.91 0.81 -20.65
CA GLY A 283 15.20 0.30 -20.21
C GLY A 283 16.28 0.19 -21.28
N ALA A 284 16.05 0.77 -22.47
CA ALA A 284 17.04 0.83 -23.55
C ALA A 284 18.17 1.83 -23.26
N GLU A 285 17.94 2.80 -22.37
CA GLU A 285 18.90 3.82 -21.93
C GLU A 285 18.82 4.04 -20.41
N GLY A 286 19.91 4.57 -19.81
CA GLY A 286 19.95 5.04 -18.42
C GLY A 286 20.29 3.99 -17.36
N GLY A 287 20.10 2.71 -17.60
CA GLY A 287 20.49 1.64 -16.67
C GLY A 287 19.75 1.65 -15.31
N PHE A 288 18.54 2.20 -15.24
CA PHE A 288 17.80 2.44 -13.99
C PHE A 288 17.41 1.15 -13.25
N GLY A 289 17.17 0.06 -13.98
CA GLY A 289 16.89 -1.23 -13.35
C GLY A 289 18.08 -1.74 -12.53
N LYS A 290 19.31 -1.58 -13.05
CA LYS A 290 20.53 -1.95 -12.30
C LYS A 290 20.68 -1.14 -11.01
N MET A 291 20.28 0.14 -11.00
CA MET A 291 20.30 0.98 -9.80
C MET A 291 19.30 0.48 -8.75
N LEU A 292 18.20 -0.16 -9.17
CA LEU A 292 17.21 -0.79 -8.32
C LEU A 292 17.54 -2.27 -8.02
N GLY A 293 18.67 -2.80 -8.50
CA GLY A 293 19.04 -4.20 -8.31
C GLY A 293 18.24 -5.19 -9.16
N ILE A 294 17.60 -4.76 -10.25
CA ILE A 294 16.77 -5.58 -11.14
C ILE A 294 17.13 -5.35 -12.62
N ASP A 295 16.41 -6.02 -13.51
CA ASP A 295 16.59 -5.83 -14.96
C ASP A 295 16.14 -4.44 -15.42
N ASN A 296 16.79 -3.90 -16.46
CA ASN A 296 16.48 -2.57 -16.97
C ASN A 296 15.06 -2.46 -17.58
N ALA A 297 14.49 -3.55 -18.08
CA ALA A 297 13.14 -3.58 -18.64
C ALA A 297 12.03 -3.66 -17.58
N TRP A 298 12.34 -3.48 -16.31
CA TRP A 298 11.41 -3.63 -15.18
C TRP A 298 10.11 -2.84 -15.33
N ALA A 299 10.19 -1.58 -15.78
CA ALA A 299 9.04 -0.70 -15.91
C ALA A 299 8.10 -1.16 -17.04
N ILE A 300 8.66 -1.49 -18.21
CA ILE A 300 7.84 -1.99 -19.32
C ILE A 300 7.26 -3.38 -19.04
N ARG A 301 7.94 -4.24 -18.26
CA ARG A 301 7.41 -5.53 -17.79
C ARG A 301 6.20 -5.33 -16.90
N ALA A 302 6.26 -4.39 -15.95
CA ALA A 302 5.13 -4.05 -15.10
C ALA A 302 3.92 -3.59 -15.93
N VAL A 303 4.12 -2.65 -16.87
CA VAL A 303 3.04 -2.14 -17.74
C VAL A 303 2.48 -3.23 -18.66
N LYS A 304 3.34 -4.07 -19.25
CA LYS A 304 2.90 -5.20 -20.07
C LYS A 304 1.98 -6.16 -19.30
N ALA A 305 2.28 -6.37 -18.03
CA ALA A 305 1.57 -7.32 -17.18
C ALA A 305 0.20 -6.79 -16.70
N VAL A 306 0.14 -5.52 -16.30
CA VAL A 306 -1.05 -4.98 -15.62
C VAL A 306 -1.63 -3.73 -16.27
N GLY A 307 -0.94 -3.13 -17.24
CA GLY A 307 -1.27 -1.84 -17.84
C GLY A 307 -0.63 -0.66 -17.09
N ASN A 308 -0.88 0.55 -17.60
CA ASN A 308 -0.51 1.78 -16.92
C ASN A 308 -1.53 2.15 -15.83
N TYR A 309 -1.31 3.25 -15.10
CA TYR A 309 -2.20 3.64 -14.00
C TYR A 309 -3.65 3.82 -14.45
N SER A 310 -3.91 4.42 -15.61
CA SER A 310 -5.26 4.58 -16.13
C SER A 310 -5.95 3.24 -16.40
N GLU A 311 -5.21 2.28 -16.97
CA GLU A 311 -5.76 0.94 -17.25
C GLU A 311 -6.10 0.19 -15.95
N LEU A 312 -5.23 0.30 -14.92
CA LEU A 312 -5.50 -0.26 -13.60
C LEU A 312 -6.75 0.37 -12.99
N TYR A 313 -6.81 1.71 -13.01
CA TYR A 313 -7.92 2.45 -12.42
C TYR A 313 -9.25 2.09 -13.08
N GLU A 314 -9.32 2.23 -14.41
CA GLU A 314 -10.56 2.02 -15.15
C GLU A 314 -11.09 0.59 -15.04
N ARG A 315 -10.20 -0.40 -15.03
CA ARG A 315 -10.58 -1.82 -14.90
C ARG A 315 -11.14 -2.14 -13.53
N ASN A 316 -10.57 -1.58 -12.47
CA ASN A 316 -10.85 -1.98 -11.09
C ASN A 316 -11.83 -1.04 -10.37
N LEU A 317 -11.73 0.26 -10.59
CA LEU A 317 -12.42 1.30 -9.82
C LEU A 317 -13.27 2.22 -10.70
N GLY A 318 -12.80 2.51 -11.92
CA GLY A 318 -13.31 3.52 -12.81
C GLY A 318 -14.66 3.18 -13.43
N VAL A 319 -15.06 3.98 -14.41
CA VAL A 319 -16.38 3.88 -15.08
C VAL A 319 -16.59 2.56 -15.83
N LYS A 320 -15.51 1.84 -16.14
CA LYS A 320 -15.57 0.50 -16.75
C LYS A 320 -15.70 -0.63 -15.73
N SER A 321 -15.60 -0.33 -14.44
CA SER A 321 -15.73 -1.29 -13.36
C SER A 321 -17.15 -1.33 -12.78
N ARG A 322 -17.40 -2.27 -11.88
CA ARG A 322 -18.65 -2.36 -11.11
C ARG A 322 -18.87 -1.16 -10.18
N LEU A 323 -17.79 -0.46 -9.79
CA LEU A 323 -17.84 0.67 -8.86
C LEU A 323 -18.23 1.97 -9.55
N GLY A 324 -17.79 2.18 -10.81
CA GLY A 324 -18.10 3.38 -11.57
C GLY A 324 -17.58 4.67 -10.98
N ILE A 325 -16.45 4.65 -10.25
CA ILE A 325 -15.92 5.82 -9.55
C ILE A 325 -15.17 6.72 -10.54
N PRO A 326 -15.56 8.01 -10.68
CA PRO A 326 -14.80 8.97 -11.49
C PRO A 326 -13.39 9.17 -10.93
N ARG A 327 -12.41 9.42 -11.80
CA ARG A 327 -11.01 9.59 -11.37
C ARG A 327 -10.82 10.78 -10.41
N GLY A 328 -11.46 11.91 -10.63
CA GLY A 328 -11.34 13.08 -9.76
C GLY A 328 -9.87 13.46 -9.51
N LEU A 329 -9.45 13.55 -8.25
CA LEU A 329 -8.06 13.81 -7.87
C LEU A 329 -7.07 12.77 -8.39
N ASN A 330 -7.53 11.57 -8.72
CA ASN A 330 -6.70 10.47 -9.27
C ASN A 330 -6.45 10.61 -10.79
N GLN A 331 -6.71 11.78 -11.39
CA GLN A 331 -6.23 12.14 -12.70
C GLN A 331 -4.77 12.58 -12.66
N LEU A 332 -4.10 12.52 -13.82
CA LEU A 332 -2.79 13.14 -13.99
C LEU A 332 -2.85 14.64 -13.70
N TRP A 333 -1.76 15.21 -13.20
CA TRP A 333 -1.59 16.64 -12.95
C TRP A 333 -1.91 17.50 -14.19
N SER A 334 -1.56 17.01 -15.38
CA SER A 334 -1.83 17.66 -16.66
C SER A 334 -3.30 17.59 -17.10
N MET A 335 -4.12 16.79 -16.42
CA MET A 335 -5.55 16.59 -16.69
C MET A 335 -6.44 17.08 -15.53
N GLY A 336 -5.90 17.91 -14.65
CA GLY A 336 -6.63 18.52 -13.54
C GLY A 336 -6.69 17.68 -12.26
N GLY A 337 -5.94 16.58 -12.17
CA GLY A 337 -5.75 15.81 -10.94
C GLY A 337 -4.47 16.17 -10.19
N ILE A 338 -4.06 15.28 -9.29
CA ILE A 338 -2.84 15.48 -8.47
C ILE A 338 -1.86 14.32 -8.59
N LEU A 339 -2.07 13.37 -9.50
CA LEU A 339 -1.05 12.35 -9.77
C LEU A 339 0.13 12.98 -10.49
N TYR A 340 1.27 12.95 -9.79
CA TYR A 340 2.50 13.56 -10.23
C TYR A 340 3.67 12.62 -9.93
N ALA A 341 4.27 12.02 -10.94
CA ALA A 341 5.40 11.12 -10.80
C ALA A 341 6.71 11.79 -11.22
N PRO A 342 7.81 11.63 -10.45
CA PRO A 342 9.12 12.06 -10.88
C PRO A 342 9.54 11.35 -12.19
N PRO A 343 10.27 12.05 -13.10
CA PRO A 343 10.74 11.44 -14.35
C PRO A 343 11.86 10.43 -14.11
N LEU A 344 11.95 9.42 -14.97
CA LEU A 344 13.08 8.50 -15.01
C LEU A 344 14.30 9.19 -15.70
N ARG A 345 15.22 9.71 -14.87
CA ARG A 345 16.43 10.42 -15.32
C ARG A 345 17.63 10.11 -14.45
#